data_0d5720576bd06a0ea827600b5a592058
#
_entry.id   0d5720576bd06a0ea827600b5a592058
#
_cell.length_a   1.000
_cell.length_b   1.000
_cell.length_c   1.000
_cell.angle_alpha   90.00
_cell.angle_beta   90.00
_cell.angle_gamma   90.00
#
_symmetry.space_group_name_H-M   'P 1'
#
loop_
_entity.id
_entity.type
_entity.pdbx_description
1 polymer ?
#
loop_
_entity_poly.entity_id
_entity_poly.type
_entity_poly.pdbx_seq_one_letter_code
_entity_poly.pdbx_strand_id
1 'polypeptide(L)'
;MKLWLQSGSGLSADSGAAYGSVYEQLLERRLKTVARPGTEFGIFGIGATPFGKDRYHAAKHKVVTGVIESALRAEGQGYDAVAVLNTFDHGYYELRELLGIPVVFITESTLYLACQLATNVAVIGHNKQIQVQVEELGRRYGLAARMVAGESLDLTYDDFPKMYEDPETYVKRFQGAARKAIARVAGAFLVAGNPLNMFMVDQGLGDVNGAPVVDGCVATVKTAEMLVDMHALGIERGKTGLFAAPGDEDRLRLRALFE
;
A
#
# COMPACT_ATOMS: atom_id res chain seq x y z
N MET A 1 13.00 -16.14 -1.49
CA MET A 1 12.11 -15.40 -0.57
C MET A 1 10.67 -15.65 -0.99
N LYS A 2 9.79 -15.85 -0.02
CA LYS A 2 8.37 -16.04 -0.25
C LYS A 2 7.58 -14.89 0.40
N LEU A 3 6.85 -14.12 -0.39
CA LEU A 3 6.20 -12.87 0.03
C LEU A 3 4.67 -13.01 0.04
N TRP A 4 4.05 -12.76 1.20
CA TRP A 4 2.61 -12.66 1.37
C TRP A 4 2.15 -11.25 1.01
N LEU A 5 1.34 -11.09 -0.04
CA LEU A 5 0.79 -9.80 -0.43
C LEU A 5 -0.66 -9.70 0.03
N GLN A 6 -0.90 -8.82 1.00
CA GLN A 6 -2.20 -8.65 1.63
C GLN A 6 -2.98 -7.49 1.03
N SER A 7 -4.08 -7.79 0.36
CA SER A 7 -5.07 -6.79 -0.06
C SER A 7 -5.98 -6.38 1.10
N GLY A 8 -6.42 -5.13 1.12
CA GLY A 8 -7.51 -4.65 1.99
C GLY A 8 -8.90 -4.80 1.37
N SER A 9 -9.04 -5.65 0.37
CA SER A 9 -10.30 -5.95 -0.33
C SER A 9 -10.42 -7.46 -0.52
N GLY A 10 -11.64 -7.95 -0.72
CA GLY A 10 -11.85 -9.28 -1.30
C GLY A 10 -11.23 -9.35 -2.69
N LEU A 11 -10.76 -10.53 -3.09
CA LEU A 11 -10.27 -10.77 -4.44
C LEU A 11 -11.45 -10.89 -5.42
N SER A 12 -11.18 -10.77 -6.71
CA SER A 12 -12.20 -10.83 -7.76
C SER A 12 -12.96 -12.15 -7.79
N ALA A 13 -12.30 -13.25 -7.48
CA ALA A 13 -12.93 -14.56 -7.36
C ALA A 13 -14.05 -14.60 -6.31
N ASP A 14 -13.91 -13.78 -5.24
CA ASP A 14 -14.86 -13.73 -4.14
C ASP A 14 -15.90 -12.61 -4.31
N SER A 15 -15.58 -11.55 -5.07
CA SER A 15 -16.38 -10.33 -5.17
C SER A 15 -17.20 -10.20 -6.46
N GLY A 16 -16.88 -10.98 -7.49
CA GLY A 16 -17.53 -10.91 -8.81
C GLY A 16 -17.31 -9.60 -9.58
N ALA A 17 -16.43 -8.72 -9.09
CA ALA A 17 -16.19 -7.42 -9.70
C ALA A 17 -15.22 -7.53 -10.89
N ALA A 18 -15.69 -7.26 -12.11
CA ALA A 18 -14.89 -7.30 -13.35
C ALA A 18 -13.61 -6.44 -13.26
N TYR A 19 -13.68 -5.31 -12.55
CA TYR A 19 -12.53 -4.45 -12.33
C TYR A 19 -11.47 -5.09 -11.41
N GLY A 20 -11.86 -5.87 -10.41
CA GLY A 20 -10.94 -6.59 -9.53
C GLY A 20 -9.97 -7.48 -10.30
N SER A 21 -10.46 -8.19 -11.32
CA SER A 21 -9.64 -9.07 -12.15
C SER A 21 -8.57 -8.32 -12.97
N VAL A 22 -8.87 -7.15 -13.51
CA VAL A 22 -7.91 -6.31 -14.24
C VAL A 22 -6.81 -5.82 -13.30
N TYR A 23 -7.20 -5.30 -12.14
CA TYR A 23 -6.24 -4.83 -11.13
C TYR A 23 -5.31 -5.96 -10.66
N GLU A 24 -5.84 -7.15 -10.37
CA GLU A 24 -5.07 -8.30 -9.92
C GLU A 24 -4.06 -8.77 -10.98
N GLN A 25 -4.48 -8.82 -12.26
CA GLN A 25 -3.58 -9.16 -13.37
C GLN A 25 -2.44 -8.14 -13.55
N LEU A 26 -2.75 -6.84 -13.44
CA LEU A 26 -1.75 -5.78 -13.50
C LEU A 26 -0.77 -5.89 -12.34
N LEU A 27 -1.28 -6.12 -11.14
CA LEU A 27 -0.47 -6.30 -9.95
C LEU A 27 0.46 -7.51 -10.09
N GLU A 28 -0.06 -8.66 -10.47
CA GLU A 28 0.74 -9.89 -10.68
C GLU A 28 1.82 -9.70 -11.73
N ARG A 29 1.49 -9.07 -12.88
CA ARG A 29 2.44 -8.75 -13.93
C ARG A 29 3.54 -7.82 -13.41
N ARG A 30 3.18 -6.78 -12.63
CA ARG A 30 4.14 -5.85 -12.05
C ARG A 30 5.06 -6.52 -11.04
N LEU A 31 4.51 -7.35 -10.16
CA LEU A 31 5.28 -8.12 -9.18
C LEU A 31 6.35 -9.01 -9.83
N LYS A 32 5.98 -9.74 -10.89
CA LYS A 32 6.93 -10.57 -11.65
C LYS A 32 8.08 -9.77 -12.27
N THR A 33 7.85 -8.50 -12.58
CA THR A 33 8.86 -7.60 -13.17
C THR A 33 9.77 -6.99 -12.11
N VAL A 34 9.24 -6.69 -10.92
CA VAL A 34 9.99 -5.92 -9.90
C VAL A 34 10.65 -6.78 -8.83
N ALA A 35 10.12 -7.96 -8.54
CA ALA A 35 10.69 -8.87 -7.56
C ALA A 35 12.06 -9.40 -8.04
N ARG A 36 12.99 -9.59 -7.11
CA ARG A 36 14.29 -10.21 -7.42
C ARG A 36 14.12 -11.65 -7.86
N PRO A 37 15.04 -12.20 -8.69
CA PRO A 37 14.97 -13.59 -9.11
C PRO A 37 14.85 -14.56 -7.91
N GLY A 38 13.97 -15.55 -8.02
CA GLY A 38 13.73 -16.53 -6.95
C GLY A 38 12.75 -16.05 -5.86
N THR A 39 12.16 -14.87 -5.98
CA THR A 39 11.05 -14.46 -5.12
C THR A 39 9.75 -15.08 -5.61
N GLU A 40 9.11 -15.84 -4.73
CA GLU A 40 7.74 -16.33 -4.88
C GLU A 40 6.77 -15.39 -4.15
N PHE A 41 5.54 -15.29 -4.60
CA PHE A 41 4.53 -14.49 -3.91
C PHE A 41 3.13 -15.10 -4.05
N GLY A 42 2.31 -14.88 -3.02
CA GLY A 42 0.88 -15.12 -3.05
C GLY A 42 0.11 -13.84 -2.78
N ILE A 43 -1.01 -13.63 -3.47
CA ILE A 43 -1.90 -12.49 -3.26
C ILE A 43 -3.13 -12.97 -2.48
N PHE A 44 -3.41 -12.31 -1.37
CA PHE A 44 -4.48 -12.69 -0.45
C PHE A 44 -5.41 -11.51 -0.20
N GLY A 45 -6.71 -11.78 -0.21
CA GLY A 45 -7.77 -10.84 0.13
C GLY A 45 -8.22 -10.97 1.58
N ILE A 46 -9.09 -10.05 1.96
CA ILE A 46 -10.02 -10.22 3.07
C ILE A 46 -11.28 -10.89 2.52
N GLY A 47 -12.17 -11.40 3.37
CA GLY A 47 -13.46 -11.91 2.90
C GLY A 47 -14.25 -10.87 2.09
N ALA A 48 -15.48 -10.59 2.40
CA ALA A 48 -16.25 -9.56 1.69
C ALA A 48 -15.72 -8.15 1.98
N THR A 49 -15.55 -7.34 0.94
CA THR A 49 -15.18 -5.93 1.08
C THR A 49 -16.32 -5.12 1.72
N PRO A 50 -16.13 -4.49 2.88
CA PRO A 50 -17.20 -3.71 3.52
C PRO A 50 -17.60 -2.50 2.67
N PHE A 51 -18.92 -2.22 2.61
CA PHE A 51 -19.43 -0.98 2.03
C PHE A 51 -18.79 0.25 2.70
N GLY A 52 -18.38 1.21 1.89
CA GLY A 52 -17.86 2.49 2.39
C GLY A 52 -16.51 2.42 3.10
N LYS A 53 -15.73 1.36 2.87
CA LYS A 53 -14.41 1.14 3.51
C LYS A 53 -13.44 2.32 3.39
N ASP A 54 -13.53 3.11 2.33
CA ASP A 54 -12.65 4.27 2.12
C ASP A 54 -13.16 5.55 2.76
N ARG A 55 -14.43 5.54 3.20
CA ARG A 55 -15.11 6.72 3.77
C ARG A 55 -15.30 6.62 5.28
N TYR A 56 -15.75 5.49 5.77
CA TYR A 56 -16.25 5.35 7.13
C TYR A 56 -15.28 4.58 8.02
N HIS A 57 -14.93 5.14 9.17
CA HIS A 57 -14.02 4.48 10.13
C HIS A 57 -14.57 3.14 10.64
N ALA A 58 -15.89 3.03 10.83
CA ALA A 58 -16.50 1.76 11.22
C ALA A 58 -16.26 0.66 10.16
N ALA A 59 -16.39 0.98 8.88
CA ALA A 59 -16.10 0.04 7.78
C ALA A 59 -14.60 -0.29 7.71
N LYS A 60 -13.71 0.68 7.93
CA LYS A 60 -12.26 0.45 8.01
C LYS A 60 -11.88 -0.49 9.14
N HIS A 61 -12.55 -0.41 10.27
CA HIS A 61 -12.32 -1.31 11.40
C HIS A 61 -12.53 -2.77 11.00
N LYS A 62 -13.55 -3.04 10.18
CA LYS A 62 -13.78 -4.37 9.61
C LYS A 62 -12.70 -4.79 8.63
N VAL A 63 -12.17 -3.84 7.85
CA VAL A 63 -11.02 -4.13 6.96
C VAL A 63 -9.77 -4.46 7.76
N VAL A 64 -9.47 -3.72 8.83
CA VAL A 64 -8.33 -3.99 9.72
C VAL A 64 -8.42 -5.41 10.28
N THR A 65 -9.57 -5.79 10.83
CA THR A 65 -9.80 -7.16 11.35
C THR A 65 -9.52 -8.21 10.26
N GLY A 66 -10.14 -8.08 9.08
CA GLY A 66 -9.93 -9.05 8.00
C GLY A 66 -8.49 -9.10 7.47
N VAL A 67 -7.77 -7.97 7.47
CA VAL A 67 -6.34 -7.92 7.12
C VAL A 67 -5.51 -8.69 8.15
N ILE A 68 -5.79 -8.52 9.44
CA ILE A 68 -5.09 -9.24 10.52
C ILE A 68 -5.38 -10.75 10.42
N GLU A 69 -6.65 -11.16 10.40
CA GLU A 69 -7.07 -12.56 10.27
C GLU A 69 -6.42 -13.26 9.07
N SER A 70 -6.34 -12.56 7.94
CA SER A 70 -5.71 -13.12 6.73
C SER A 70 -4.20 -13.22 6.87
N ALA A 71 -3.53 -12.14 7.28
CA ALA A 71 -2.07 -12.05 7.30
C ALA A 71 -1.41 -12.91 8.39
N LEU A 72 -2.10 -13.21 9.49
CA LEU A 72 -1.57 -14.08 10.55
C LEU A 72 -1.25 -15.50 10.06
N ARG A 73 -1.86 -15.94 8.97
CA ARG A 73 -1.58 -17.25 8.37
C ARG A 73 -0.22 -17.33 7.67
N ALA A 74 0.38 -16.17 7.35
CA ALA A 74 1.61 -16.11 6.56
C ALA A 74 2.77 -16.87 7.19
N GLU A 75 3.03 -16.67 8.47
CA GLU A 75 4.12 -17.36 9.19
C GLU A 75 3.95 -18.88 9.15
N GLY A 76 2.77 -19.39 9.50
CA GLY A 76 2.47 -20.81 9.50
C GLY A 76 2.53 -21.46 8.11
N GLN A 77 2.45 -20.68 7.04
CA GLN A 77 2.58 -21.10 5.65
C GLN A 77 3.99 -20.90 5.08
N GLY A 78 4.94 -20.51 5.91
CA GLY A 78 6.36 -20.39 5.55
C GLY A 78 6.65 -19.20 4.62
N TYR A 79 5.93 -18.08 4.79
CA TYR A 79 6.27 -16.82 4.14
C TYR A 79 7.33 -16.07 4.94
N ASP A 80 8.26 -15.42 4.24
CA ASP A 80 9.38 -14.69 4.83
C ASP A 80 9.01 -13.25 5.23
N ALA A 81 7.97 -12.69 4.63
CA ALA A 81 7.45 -11.35 4.95
C ALA A 81 5.99 -11.20 4.55
N VAL A 82 5.31 -10.24 5.18
CA VAL A 82 3.98 -9.76 4.80
C VAL A 82 4.09 -8.35 4.23
N ALA A 83 3.51 -8.12 3.06
CA ALA A 83 3.40 -6.82 2.42
C ALA A 83 1.92 -6.42 2.28
N VAL A 84 1.50 -5.40 3.02
CA VAL A 84 0.12 -4.89 3.01
C VAL A 84 -0.04 -3.86 1.90
N LEU A 85 -0.78 -4.22 0.85
CA LEU A 85 -1.02 -3.40 -0.35
C LEU A 85 -2.28 -2.53 -0.23
N ASN A 86 -2.63 -2.15 0.97
CA ASN A 86 -3.76 -1.27 1.24
C ASN A 86 -3.27 0.14 1.56
N THR A 87 -3.74 1.13 0.81
CA THR A 87 -3.33 2.54 0.89
C THR A 87 -3.46 3.17 2.30
N PHE A 88 -4.26 2.58 3.19
CA PHE A 88 -4.41 3.09 4.55
C PHE A 88 -3.50 2.39 5.56
N ASP A 89 -2.62 1.51 5.10
CA ASP A 89 -1.69 0.73 5.93
C ASP A 89 -2.42 0.05 7.12
N HIS A 90 -3.55 -0.62 6.83
CA HIS A 90 -4.39 -1.27 7.83
C HIS A 90 -3.64 -2.38 8.55
N GLY A 91 -3.75 -2.42 9.88
CA GLY A 91 -3.04 -3.37 10.72
C GLY A 91 -1.58 -2.96 11.02
N TYR A 92 -1.25 -1.67 10.90
CA TYR A 92 0.12 -1.15 10.99
C TYR A 92 0.85 -1.51 12.29
N TYR A 93 0.19 -1.38 13.42
CA TYR A 93 0.74 -1.78 14.72
C TYR A 93 0.49 -3.25 15.01
N GLU A 94 -0.73 -3.69 14.80
CA GLU A 94 -1.22 -5.01 15.16
C GLU A 94 -0.41 -6.13 14.48
N LEU A 95 -0.18 -6.02 13.18
CA LEU A 95 0.60 -7.05 12.47
C LEU A 95 2.06 -7.08 12.92
N ARG A 96 2.63 -5.92 13.26
CA ARG A 96 3.99 -5.85 13.78
C ARG A 96 4.10 -6.40 15.22
N GLU A 97 3.02 -6.35 16.00
CA GLU A 97 2.97 -7.00 17.31
C GLU A 97 2.84 -8.52 17.20
N LEU A 98 2.01 -8.99 16.27
CA LEU A 98 1.56 -10.38 16.19
C LEU A 98 2.46 -11.28 15.34
N LEU A 99 3.21 -10.75 14.37
CA LEU A 99 4.07 -11.49 13.47
C LEU A 99 5.56 -11.36 13.86
N GLY A 100 6.30 -12.47 13.81
CA GLY A 100 7.74 -12.49 13.98
C GLY A 100 8.51 -12.15 12.69
N ILE A 101 7.87 -12.30 11.52
CA ILE A 101 8.46 -11.97 10.23
C ILE A 101 8.30 -10.48 9.90
N PRO A 102 9.12 -9.89 9.00
CA PRO A 102 8.97 -8.52 8.54
C PRO A 102 7.58 -8.20 7.99
N VAL A 103 7.04 -7.04 8.37
CA VAL A 103 5.76 -6.52 7.85
C VAL A 103 5.99 -5.16 7.23
N VAL A 104 5.66 -5.01 5.97
CA VAL A 104 5.79 -3.77 5.18
C VAL A 104 4.44 -3.25 4.72
N PHE A 105 4.34 -1.95 4.57
CA PHE A 105 3.11 -1.26 4.21
C PHE A 105 3.33 -0.35 3.02
N ILE A 106 2.37 -0.32 2.10
CA ILE A 106 2.54 0.35 0.82
C ILE A 106 2.73 1.87 0.96
N THR A 107 1.94 2.54 1.80
CA THR A 107 2.04 4.00 1.96
C THR A 107 3.32 4.38 2.69
N GLU A 108 3.66 3.68 3.78
CA GLU A 108 4.92 3.87 4.49
C GLU A 108 6.12 3.71 3.55
N SER A 109 6.22 2.58 2.86
CA SER A 109 7.33 2.28 1.95
C SER A 109 7.45 3.30 0.83
N THR A 110 6.32 3.70 0.25
CA THR A 110 6.29 4.69 -0.85
C THR A 110 6.74 6.07 -0.37
N LEU A 111 6.29 6.52 0.80
CA LEU A 111 6.66 7.82 1.35
C LEU A 111 8.16 7.87 1.71
N TYR A 112 8.70 6.83 2.34
CA TYR A 112 10.13 6.80 2.66
C TYR A 112 10.99 6.75 1.39
N LEU A 113 10.59 5.99 0.38
CA LEU A 113 11.29 6.00 -0.91
C LEU A 113 11.19 7.37 -1.60
N ALA A 114 10.00 7.97 -1.63
CA ALA A 114 9.82 9.31 -2.20
C ALA A 114 10.71 10.37 -1.51
N CYS A 115 10.89 10.26 -0.20
CA CYS A 115 11.79 11.14 0.57
C CYS A 115 13.29 10.94 0.26
N GLN A 116 13.68 9.82 -0.31
CA GLN A 116 15.04 9.61 -0.83
C GLN A 116 15.22 10.23 -2.23
N LEU A 117 14.13 10.30 -3.01
CA LEU A 117 14.15 10.80 -4.39
C LEU A 117 13.93 12.31 -4.47
N ALA A 118 13.25 12.92 -3.49
CA ALA A 118 12.90 14.33 -3.51
C ALA A 118 12.85 14.93 -2.10
N THR A 119 12.98 16.25 -2.02
CA THR A 119 12.90 17.00 -0.77
C THR A 119 11.46 17.04 -0.24
N ASN A 120 10.48 17.23 -1.11
CA ASN A 120 9.07 17.35 -0.77
C ASN A 120 8.22 16.37 -1.57
N VAL A 121 7.20 15.81 -0.93
CA VAL A 121 6.31 14.82 -1.49
C VAL A 121 4.87 15.34 -1.45
N ALA A 122 4.13 15.16 -2.56
CA ALA A 122 2.70 15.38 -2.60
C ALA A 122 1.94 14.07 -2.81
N VAL A 123 0.75 13.97 -2.22
CA VAL A 123 -0.17 12.86 -2.42
C VAL A 123 -1.16 13.23 -3.52
N ILE A 124 -1.29 12.39 -4.54
CA ILE A 124 -2.36 12.49 -5.54
C ILE A 124 -3.31 11.34 -5.33
N GLY A 125 -4.51 11.63 -4.81
CA GLY A 125 -5.54 10.65 -4.51
C GLY A 125 -6.58 10.53 -5.63
N HIS A 126 -7.17 9.33 -5.78
CA HIS A 126 -8.27 9.20 -6.71
C HIS A 126 -9.51 10.02 -6.26
N ASN A 127 -9.69 10.21 -4.95
CA ASN A 127 -10.65 11.19 -4.41
C ASN A 127 -10.07 11.95 -3.22
N LYS A 128 -10.73 13.04 -2.86
CA LYS A 128 -10.26 13.95 -1.79
C LYS A 128 -10.12 13.25 -0.43
N GLN A 129 -11.02 12.35 -0.12
CA GLN A 129 -11.05 11.68 1.18
C GLN A 129 -9.84 10.75 1.37
N ILE A 130 -9.47 10.03 0.33
CA ILE A 130 -8.27 9.17 0.33
C ILE A 130 -7.01 10.03 0.40
N GLN A 131 -6.93 11.08 -0.40
CA GLN A 131 -5.80 11.99 -0.40
C GLN A 131 -5.51 12.53 1.02
N VAL A 132 -6.51 13.09 1.70
CA VAL A 132 -6.35 13.66 3.05
C VAL A 132 -5.94 12.60 4.08
N GLN A 133 -6.47 11.39 3.99
CA GLN A 133 -6.13 10.32 4.92
C GLN A 133 -4.71 9.79 4.73
N VAL A 134 -4.23 9.75 3.50
CA VAL A 134 -2.83 9.36 3.21
C VAL A 134 -1.86 10.47 3.66
N GLU A 135 -2.23 11.73 3.52
CA GLU A 135 -1.47 12.83 4.11
C GLU A 135 -1.38 12.72 5.65
N GLU A 136 -2.46 12.28 6.30
CA GLU A 136 -2.46 12.04 7.75
C GLU A 136 -1.52 10.89 8.14
N LEU A 137 -1.46 9.81 7.35
CA LEU A 137 -0.47 8.75 7.54
C LEU A 137 0.97 9.30 7.44
N GLY A 138 1.25 10.16 6.46
CA GLY A 138 2.56 10.80 6.34
C GLY A 138 2.95 11.61 7.59
N ARG A 139 1.99 12.29 8.22
CA ARG A 139 2.23 12.97 9.51
C ARG A 139 2.53 11.97 10.62
N ARG A 140 1.77 10.87 10.69
CA ARG A 140 1.98 9.77 11.65
C ARG A 140 3.38 9.16 11.51
N TYR A 141 3.89 9.04 10.28
CA TYR A 141 5.23 8.51 10.00
C TYR A 141 6.36 9.54 10.23
N GLY A 142 6.05 10.72 10.78
CA GLY A 142 7.05 11.75 11.09
C GLY A 142 7.48 12.55 9.87
N LEU A 143 6.76 12.48 8.75
CA LEU A 143 7.12 13.13 7.49
C LEU A 143 6.39 14.45 7.23
N ALA A 144 5.72 15.04 8.24
CA ALA A 144 4.93 16.27 8.10
C ALA A 144 5.71 17.41 7.42
N ALA A 145 6.99 17.59 7.77
CA ALA A 145 7.85 18.64 7.21
C ALA A 145 8.28 18.36 5.74
N ARG A 146 8.08 17.15 5.26
CA ARG A 146 8.41 16.71 3.90
C ARG A 146 7.19 16.69 2.99
N MET A 147 5.99 16.86 3.54
CA MET A 147 4.76 16.81 2.78
C MET A 147 4.27 18.20 2.39
N VAL A 148 3.93 18.36 1.12
CA VAL A 148 3.24 19.55 0.61
C VAL A 148 1.80 19.18 0.24
N ALA A 149 0.93 20.19 0.12
CA ALA A 149 -0.47 19.97 -0.17
C ALA A 149 -0.66 19.19 -1.48
N GLY A 150 -1.33 18.07 -1.38
CA GLY A 150 -1.63 17.18 -2.49
C GLY A 150 -2.89 17.57 -3.26
N GLU A 151 -3.25 16.75 -4.22
CA GLU A 151 -4.39 16.94 -5.12
C GLU A 151 -5.29 15.70 -5.13
N SER A 152 -6.54 15.92 -5.53
CA SER A 152 -7.51 14.86 -5.80
C SER A 152 -7.88 14.84 -7.28
N LEU A 153 -8.12 13.66 -7.82
CA LEU A 153 -8.66 13.49 -9.17
C LEU A 153 -10.20 13.48 -9.19
N ASP A 154 -10.84 13.51 -8.01
CA ASP A 154 -12.30 13.45 -7.83
C ASP A 154 -12.97 12.30 -8.62
N LEU A 155 -12.30 11.11 -8.58
CA LEU A 155 -12.79 9.89 -9.19
C LEU A 155 -13.66 9.09 -8.22
N THR A 156 -14.62 8.39 -8.77
CA THR A 156 -15.43 7.37 -8.08
C THR A 156 -14.97 5.97 -8.48
N TYR A 157 -15.51 4.93 -7.86
CA TYR A 157 -15.23 3.55 -8.27
C TYR A 157 -15.75 3.22 -9.67
N ASP A 158 -16.81 3.90 -10.14
CA ASP A 158 -17.38 3.72 -11.48
C ASP A 158 -16.46 4.31 -12.58
N ASP A 159 -15.47 5.10 -12.21
CA ASP A 159 -14.52 5.65 -13.17
C ASP A 159 -13.37 4.69 -13.47
N PHE A 160 -13.08 3.72 -12.60
CA PHE A 160 -11.95 2.81 -12.81
C PHE A 160 -12.06 1.98 -14.09
N PRO A 161 -13.21 1.38 -14.47
CA PRO A 161 -13.33 0.74 -15.78
C PRO A 161 -13.09 1.72 -16.93
N LYS A 162 -13.67 2.94 -16.86
CA LYS A 162 -13.56 3.99 -17.88
C LYS A 162 -12.12 4.46 -18.11
N MET A 163 -11.25 4.37 -17.07
CA MET A 163 -9.84 4.72 -17.22
C MET A 163 -9.14 3.88 -18.29
N TYR A 164 -9.55 2.63 -18.47
CA TYR A 164 -9.01 1.73 -19.49
C TYR A 164 -9.66 1.92 -20.88
N GLU A 165 -10.82 2.56 -20.94
CA GLU A 165 -11.51 2.92 -22.20
C GLU A 165 -10.93 4.21 -22.80
N ASP A 166 -10.55 5.20 -21.96
CA ASP A 166 -9.97 6.48 -22.35
C ASP A 166 -8.76 6.85 -21.46
N PRO A 167 -7.63 6.10 -21.58
CA PRO A 167 -6.47 6.31 -20.72
C PRO A 167 -5.89 7.73 -20.80
N GLU A 168 -5.91 8.32 -21.99
CA GLU A 168 -5.29 9.63 -22.22
C GLU A 168 -5.93 10.74 -21.37
N THR A 169 -7.23 10.73 -21.24
CA THR A 169 -7.97 11.71 -20.42
C THR A 169 -7.57 11.60 -18.95
N TYR A 170 -7.47 10.40 -18.40
CA TYR A 170 -7.12 10.21 -16.99
C TYR A 170 -5.65 10.48 -16.70
N VAL A 171 -4.75 10.14 -17.61
CA VAL A 171 -3.32 10.51 -17.52
C VAL A 171 -3.16 12.04 -17.55
N LYS A 172 -3.80 12.74 -18.47
CA LYS A 172 -3.81 14.23 -18.54
C LYS A 172 -4.36 14.85 -17.25
N ARG A 173 -5.41 14.28 -16.68
CA ARG A 173 -6.00 14.73 -15.41
C ARG A 173 -5.01 14.58 -14.26
N PHE A 174 -4.33 13.43 -14.16
CA PHE A 174 -3.26 13.23 -13.20
C PHE A 174 -2.11 14.22 -13.40
N GLN A 175 -1.62 14.40 -14.61
CA GLN A 175 -0.57 15.36 -14.92
C GLN A 175 -0.98 16.80 -14.56
N GLY A 176 -2.25 17.16 -14.74
CA GLY A 176 -2.79 18.44 -14.32
C GLY A 176 -2.73 18.65 -12.81
N ALA A 177 -3.12 17.62 -12.03
CA ALA A 177 -3.00 17.62 -10.58
C ALA A 177 -1.53 17.69 -10.14
N ALA A 178 -0.66 16.90 -10.76
CA ALA A 178 0.77 16.92 -10.48
C ALA A 178 1.40 18.30 -10.71
N ARG A 179 1.09 18.96 -11.83
CA ARG A 179 1.59 20.33 -12.09
C ARG A 179 1.14 21.34 -11.04
N LYS A 180 -0.07 21.24 -10.50
CA LYS A 180 -0.53 22.09 -9.40
C LYS A 180 0.27 21.85 -8.12
N ALA A 181 0.61 20.58 -7.82
CA ALA A 181 1.43 20.26 -6.66
C ALA A 181 2.90 20.69 -6.87
N ILE A 182 3.45 20.59 -8.09
CA ILE A 182 4.79 21.13 -8.42
C ILE A 182 4.86 22.63 -8.17
N ALA A 183 3.81 23.37 -8.49
CA ALA A 183 3.73 24.82 -8.19
C ALA A 183 3.80 25.12 -6.67
N ARG A 184 3.57 24.10 -5.83
CA ARG A 184 3.73 24.14 -4.36
C ARG A 184 4.99 23.40 -3.90
N VAL A 185 5.98 23.32 -4.78
CA VAL A 185 7.30 22.71 -4.59
C VAL A 185 7.30 21.19 -4.31
N ALA A 186 6.29 20.45 -4.80
CA ALA A 186 6.35 18.99 -4.81
C ALA A 186 7.48 18.52 -5.73
N GLY A 187 8.34 17.64 -5.22
CA GLY A 187 9.44 17.05 -5.96
C GLY A 187 9.24 15.56 -6.29
N ALA A 188 8.24 14.91 -5.67
CA ALA A 188 7.82 13.54 -5.97
C ALA A 188 6.35 13.33 -5.64
N PHE A 189 5.76 12.28 -6.19
CA PHE A 189 4.35 11.95 -5.99
C PHE A 189 4.15 10.54 -5.43
N LEU A 190 3.32 10.45 -4.38
CA LEU A 190 2.65 9.21 -3.99
C LEU A 190 1.26 9.18 -4.64
N VAL A 191 0.93 8.10 -5.34
CA VAL A 191 -0.40 7.85 -5.90
C VAL A 191 -1.24 7.12 -4.87
N ALA A 192 -2.23 7.80 -4.30
CA ALA A 192 -3.09 7.23 -3.27
C ALA A 192 -4.32 6.53 -3.87
N GLY A 193 -4.42 5.25 -3.55
CA GLY A 193 -5.33 4.28 -4.15
C GLY A 193 -4.56 3.34 -5.06
N ASN A 194 -4.27 2.12 -4.58
CA ASN A 194 -3.43 1.19 -5.32
C ASN A 194 -3.94 0.87 -6.75
N PRO A 195 -5.26 0.79 -7.02
CA PRO A 195 -5.75 0.68 -8.39
C PRO A 195 -5.36 1.85 -9.29
N LEU A 196 -5.40 3.09 -8.78
CA LEU A 196 -4.93 4.26 -9.54
C LEU A 196 -3.41 4.19 -9.76
N ASN A 197 -2.64 3.79 -8.74
CA ASN A 197 -1.19 3.58 -8.89
C ASN A 197 -0.89 2.57 -10.00
N MET A 198 -1.54 1.42 -9.98
CA MET A 198 -1.34 0.38 -11.00
C MET A 198 -1.74 0.83 -12.39
N PHE A 199 -2.80 1.63 -12.52
CA PHE A 199 -3.18 2.24 -13.78
C PHE A 199 -2.09 3.19 -14.29
N MET A 200 -1.59 4.11 -13.48
CA MET A 200 -0.52 5.04 -13.90
C MET A 200 0.76 4.31 -14.31
N VAL A 201 1.10 3.25 -13.58
CA VAL A 201 2.24 2.37 -13.92
C VAL A 201 2.02 1.67 -15.26
N ASP A 202 0.83 1.15 -15.52
CA ASP A 202 0.48 0.48 -16.77
C ASP A 202 0.53 1.44 -17.97
N GLN A 203 0.19 2.71 -17.74
CA GLN A 203 0.31 3.77 -18.76
C GLN A 203 1.74 4.33 -18.90
N GLY A 204 2.73 3.74 -18.20
CA GLY A 204 4.12 4.16 -18.27
C GLY A 204 4.44 5.54 -17.67
N LEU A 205 3.56 6.05 -16.80
CA LEU A 205 3.75 7.37 -16.18
C LEU A 205 4.74 7.28 -15.02
N GLY A 206 6.03 7.47 -15.30
CA GLY A 206 7.11 7.45 -14.32
C GLY A 206 7.48 8.80 -13.71
N ASP A 207 7.14 9.91 -14.37
CA ASP A 207 7.38 11.27 -13.88
C ASP A 207 6.40 12.29 -14.47
N VAL A 208 6.30 13.46 -13.84
CA VAL A 208 5.67 14.66 -14.40
C VAL A 208 6.63 15.82 -14.22
N ASN A 209 7.11 16.38 -15.34
CA ASN A 209 8.05 17.51 -15.36
C ASN A 209 9.29 17.30 -14.49
N GLY A 210 9.85 16.09 -14.49
CA GLY A 210 11.03 15.71 -13.70
C GLY A 210 10.76 15.35 -12.26
N ALA A 211 9.52 15.41 -11.78
CA ALA A 211 9.11 14.93 -10.46
C ALA A 211 8.63 13.47 -10.57
N PRO A 212 9.31 12.49 -9.95
CA PRO A 212 8.96 11.09 -10.10
C PRO A 212 7.58 10.77 -9.50
N VAL A 213 6.84 9.92 -10.22
CA VAL A 213 5.64 9.25 -9.73
C VAL A 213 6.08 7.91 -9.13
N VAL A 214 6.07 7.81 -7.80
CA VAL A 214 6.62 6.66 -7.11
C VAL A 214 5.64 5.49 -7.19
N ASP A 215 6.09 4.41 -7.82
CA ASP A 215 5.33 3.16 -7.86
C ASP A 215 5.32 2.50 -6.47
N GLY A 216 4.15 2.49 -5.83
CA GLY A 216 3.97 1.90 -4.51
C GLY A 216 4.23 0.39 -4.47
N CYS A 217 3.97 -0.33 -5.56
CA CYS A 217 4.26 -1.76 -5.65
C CYS A 217 5.77 -2.01 -5.62
N VAL A 218 6.55 -1.25 -6.40
CA VAL A 218 8.03 -1.32 -6.37
C VAL A 218 8.54 -0.98 -4.98
N ALA A 219 8.11 0.14 -4.41
CA ALA A 219 8.53 0.58 -3.08
C ALA A 219 8.30 -0.51 -2.04
N THR A 220 7.12 -1.13 -2.04
CA THR A 220 6.75 -2.16 -1.07
C THR A 220 7.56 -3.43 -1.25
N VAL A 221 7.70 -3.94 -2.47
CA VAL A 221 8.46 -5.17 -2.74
C VAL A 221 9.93 -4.99 -2.39
N LYS A 222 10.53 -3.87 -2.79
CA LYS A 222 11.96 -3.61 -2.48
C LYS A 222 12.20 -3.37 -0.99
N THR A 223 11.27 -2.75 -0.29
CA THR A 223 11.35 -2.65 1.18
C THR A 223 11.22 -4.02 1.84
N ALA A 224 10.33 -4.90 1.36
CA ALA A 224 10.20 -6.25 1.87
C ALA A 224 11.48 -7.07 1.65
N GLU A 225 12.05 -7.02 0.45
CA GLU A 225 13.33 -7.68 0.13
C GLU A 225 14.44 -7.20 1.05
N MET A 226 14.57 -5.89 1.25
CA MET A 226 15.55 -5.30 2.16
C MET A 226 15.35 -5.76 3.60
N LEU A 227 14.13 -5.72 4.12
CA LEU A 227 13.86 -6.08 5.51
C LEU A 227 14.04 -7.59 5.77
N VAL A 228 13.76 -8.45 4.79
CA VAL A 228 14.07 -9.89 4.90
C VAL A 228 15.59 -10.10 4.97
N ASP A 229 16.35 -9.41 4.13
CA ASP A 229 17.81 -9.50 4.18
C ASP A 229 18.37 -8.96 5.51
N MET A 230 17.84 -7.85 6.03
CA MET A 230 18.21 -7.30 7.35
C MET A 230 17.86 -8.27 8.48
N HIS A 231 16.68 -8.89 8.43
CA HIS A 231 16.26 -9.89 9.41
C HIS A 231 17.21 -11.09 9.44
N ALA A 232 17.63 -11.57 8.27
CA ALA A 232 18.62 -12.65 8.18
C ALA A 232 20.00 -12.28 8.75
N LEU A 233 20.33 -10.97 8.80
CA LEU A 233 21.53 -10.42 9.43
C LEU A 233 21.35 -10.12 10.94
N GLY A 234 20.20 -10.46 11.53
CA GLY A 234 19.88 -10.20 12.94
C GLY A 234 19.44 -8.76 13.22
N ILE A 235 19.16 -7.95 12.18
CA ILE A 235 18.62 -6.60 12.33
C ILE A 235 17.09 -6.70 12.29
N GLU A 236 16.50 -6.69 13.46
CA GLU A 236 15.05 -6.82 13.62
C GLU A 236 14.37 -5.47 13.91
N ARG A 237 13.05 -5.46 13.82
CA ARG A 237 12.26 -4.30 14.27
C ARG A 237 12.49 -4.02 15.76
N GLY A 238 12.34 -2.75 16.14
CA GLY A 238 12.34 -2.37 17.56
C GLY A 238 11.21 -3.08 18.33
N LYS A 239 11.52 -3.48 19.57
CA LYS A 239 10.58 -4.17 20.48
C LYS A 239 10.19 -3.29 21.66
N THR A 240 10.30 -1.97 21.50
CA THR A 240 10.02 -0.96 22.55
C THR A 240 9.13 0.14 22.00
N GLY A 241 8.50 0.92 22.89
CA GLY A 241 7.62 2.01 22.50
C GLY A 241 6.34 1.49 21.86
N LEU A 242 5.94 2.10 20.76
CA LEU A 242 4.71 1.74 20.02
C LEU A 242 4.81 0.41 19.26
N PHE A 243 5.99 -0.14 19.12
CA PHE A 243 6.21 -1.49 18.54
C PHE A 243 6.54 -2.51 19.63
N ALA A 244 5.92 -2.38 20.81
CA ALA A 244 6.06 -3.39 21.86
C ALA A 244 5.80 -4.79 21.28
N ALA A 245 6.73 -5.71 21.56
CA ALA A 245 6.52 -7.10 21.21
C ALA A 245 5.99 -7.82 22.44
N PRO A 246 4.77 -8.37 22.42
CA PRO A 246 4.31 -9.24 23.48
C PRO A 246 5.23 -10.46 23.62
N GLY A 247 5.42 -10.98 24.83
CA GLY A 247 6.07 -12.26 25.02
C GLY A 247 5.34 -13.38 24.27
N ASP A 248 6.02 -14.50 24.04
CA ASP A 248 5.46 -15.55 23.16
C ASP A 248 4.09 -16.07 23.64
N GLU A 249 3.88 -16.20 24.95
CA GLU A 249 2.60 -16.63 25.51
C GLU A 249 1.48 -15.60 25.24
N ASP A 250 1.75 -14.31 25.47
CA ASP A 250 0.77 -13.25 25.23
C ASP A 250 0.51 -13.08 23.73
N ARG A 251 1.52 -13.22 22.88
CA ARG A 251 1.38 -13.20 21.42
C ARG A 251 0.44 -14.30 20.94
N LEU A 252 0.57 -15.52 21.46
CA LEU A 252 -0.34 -16.62 21.13
C LEU A 252 -1.78 -16.34 21.58
N ARG A 253 -1.96 -15.81 22.79
CA ARG A 253 -3.29 -15.41 23.29
C ARG A 253 -3.92 -14.30 22.44
N LEU A 254 -3.13 -13.31 22.03
CA LEU A 254 -3.61 -12.22 21.18
C LEU A 254 -3.96 -12.71 19.77
N ARG A 255 -3.16 -13.60 19.18
CA ARG A 255 -3.47 -14.21 17.87
C ARG A 255 -4.80 -14.96 17.89
N ALA A 256 -5.08 -15.69 18.97
CA ALA A 256 -6.34 -16.42 19.14
C ALA A 256 -7.60 -15.51 19.18
N LEU A 257 -7.46 -14.18 19.29
CA LEU A 257 -8.59 -13.26 19.15
C LEU A 257 -9.04 -13.07 17.69
N PHE A 258 -8.21 -13.50 16.73
CA PHE A 258 -8.41 -13.33 15.28
C PHE A 258 -8.52 -14.66 14.53
N GLU A 259 -8.42 -15.79 15.19
CA GLU A 259 -8.65 -17.14 14.69
C GLU A 259 -10.10 -17.60 14.95
#